data_4e5a71879b11866e7187f1ed38886bc7
#
_entry.id   4e5a71879b11866e7187f1ed38886bc7
#
_cell.length_a   1.000
_cell.length_b   1.000
_cell.length_c   1.000
_cell.angle_alpha   90.00
_cell.angle_beta   90.00
_cell.angle_gamma   90.00
#
_symmetry.space_group_name_H-M   'P 1'
#
loop_
_entity.id
_entity.type
_entity.pdbx_description
1 polymer ?
#
loop_
_entity_poly.entity_id
_entity_poly.type
_entity_poly.pdbx_seq_one_letter_code
_entity_poly.pdbx_strand_id
1 'polypeptide(L)'
;MFNVVLVEPEIPPNTGNVGRLCLATRSTLHLVGPLGFSLDDRQLKRAGLDYWDEVDVREWSSLDELRRANASARFFYLTTKTTQPYFKVRFQPRDFLTFGRETKGLPERVLEENRESCITIPMHGTRSLNLATAVAIVLFEAMRQQRG
;
A
#
# COMPACT_ATOMS: atom_id res chain seq x y z
N MET A 1 9.40 9.06 -3.42
CA MET A 1 10.26 8.59 -2.31
C MET A 1 10.01 7.12 -2.00
N PHE A 2 8.78 6.74 -1.68
CA PHE A 2 8.42 5.35 -1.46
C PHE A 2 7.51 4.84 -2.55
N ASN A 3 7.24 3.55 -2.53
CA ASN A 3 6.32 2.91 -3.46
C ASN A 3 5.20 2.26 -2.65
N VAL A 4 3.97 2.71 -2.84
CA VAL A 4 2.80 2.13 -2.19
C VAL A 4 2.13 1.19 -3.19
N VAL A 5 1.88 -0.03 -2.77
CA VAL A 5 1.26 -1.06 -3.63
C VAL A 5 -0.09 -1.46 -3.03
N LEU A 6 -1.15 -1.34 -3.80
CA LEU A 6 -2.46 -1.84 -3.43
C LEU A 6 -2.77 -3.04 -4.32
N VAL A 7 -2.92 -4.21 -3.70
CA VAL A 7 -3.20 -5.45 -4.43
C VAL A 7 -4.71 -5.67 -4.48
N GLU A 8 -5.27 -5.59 -5.67
CA GLU A 8 -6.68 -5.78 -5.95
C GLU A 8 -7.60 -4.96 -5.03
N PRO A 9 -7.37 -3.63 -4.92
CA PRO A 9 -8.23 -2.81 -4.06
C PRO A 9 -9.67 -2.87 -4.54
N GLU A 10 -10.61 -2.78 -3.59
CA GLU A 10 -12.03 -3.02 -3.85
C GLU A 10 -12.88 -1.75 -3.76
N ILE A 11 -12.46 -0.80 -2.96
CA ILE A 11 -13.27 0.37 -2.59
C ILE A 11 -12.66 1.64 -3.20
N PRO A 12 -13.29 2.21 -4.24
CA PRO A 12 -12.72 3.36 -4.95
C PRO A 12 -12.32 4.56 -4.09
N PRO A 13 -13.14 5.00 -3.10
CA PRO A 13 -12.71 6.12 -2.25
C PRO A 13 -11.42 5.86 -1.49
N ASN A 14 -11.18 4.61 -1.07
CA ASN A 14 -9.94 4.28 -0.37
C ASN A 14 -8.74 4.47 -1.28
N THR A 15 -8.84 4.02 -2.53
CA THR A 15 -7.76 4.19 -3.51
C THR A 15 -7.52 5.68 -3.79
N GLY A 16 -8.58 6.47 -3.91
CA GLY A 16 -8.45 7.92 -4.08
C GLY A 16 -7.73 8.59 -2.92
N ASN A 17 -8.08 8.21 -1.70
CA ASN A 17 -7.42 8.73 -0.49
C ASN A 17 -5.95 8.34 -0.45
N VAL A 18 -5.62 7.10 -0.82
CA VAL A 18 -4.23 6.65 -0.88
C VAL A 18 -3.46 7.47 -1.92
N GLY A 19 -4.10 7.79 -3.05
CA GLY A 19 -3.50 8.67 -4.06
C GLY A 19 -3.09 10.02 -3.48
N ARG A 20 -3.94 10.62 -2.64
CA ARG A 20 -3.60 11.88 -1.96
C ARG A 20 -2.38 11.73 -1.07
N LEU A 21 -2.29 10.62 -0.33
CA LEU A 21 -1.14 10.36 0.53
C LEU A 21 0.14 10.22 -0.29
N CYS A 22 0.05 9.52 -1.42
CA CYS A 22 1.20 9.35 -2.29
C CYS A 22 1.66 10.68 -2.87
N LEU A 23 0.73 11.53 -3.29
CA LEU A 23 1.09 12.85 -3.80
C LEU A 23 1.75 13.68 -2.72
N ALA A 24 1.21 13.68 -1.50
CA ALA A 24 1.74 14.45 -0.38
C ALA A 24 3.14 14.01 0.03
N THR A 25 3.52 12.78 -0.25
CA THR A 25 4.82 12.20 0.14
C THR A 25 5.76 11.99 -1.04
N ARG A 26 5.37 12.44 -2.22
CA ARG A 26 6.11 12.22 -3.47
C ARG A 26 6.40 10.73 -3.72
N SER A 27 5.42 9.91 -3.41
CA SER A 27 5.52 8.46 -3.57
C SER A 27 4.74 8.03 -4.82
N THR A 28 5.12 6.88 -5.36
CA THR A 28 4.45 6.28 -6.50
C THR A 28 3.37 5.32 -6.00
N LEU A 29 2.19 5.36 -6.62
CA LEU A 29 1.10 4.44 -6.32
C LEU A 29 1.06 3.35 -7.38
N HIS A 30 1.20 2.10 -6.94
CA HIS A 30 1.10 0.94 -7.81
C HIS A 30 -0.23 0.23 -7.53
N LEU A 31 -1.01 0.02 -8.58
CA LEU A 31 -2.28 -0.71 -8.48
C LEU A 31 -2.13 -2.05 -9.20
N VAL A 32 -2.29 -3.12 -8.43
CA VAL A 32 -2.20 -4.48 -8.96
C VAL A 32 -3.60 -5.01 -9.19
N GLY A 33 -3.92 -5.34 -10.43
CA GLY A 33 -5.23 -5.84 -10.82
C GLY A 33 -5.41 -7.33 -10.61
N PRO A 34 -6.61 -7.82 -10.88
CA PRO A 34 -7.73 -7.08 -11.49
C PRO A 34 -8.37 -6.10 -10.52
N LEU A 35 -8.78 -4.94 -11.05
CA LEU A 35 -9.48 -3.92 -10.28
C LEU A 35 -10.98 -4.07 -10.46
N GLY A 36 -11.73 -3.93 -9.37
CA GLY A 36 -13.19 -4.01 -9.40
C GLY A 36 -13.85 -2.69 -9.79
N PHE A 37 -13.08 -1.68 -10.21
CA PHE A 37 -13.59 -0.37 -10.56
C PHE A 37 -12.68 0.29 -11.60
N SER A 38 -13.20 1.35 -12.25
CA SER A 38 -12.43 2.13 -13.21
C SER A 38 -11.63 3.23 -12.50
N LEU A 39 -10.46 3.59 -13.02
CA LEU A 39 -9.70 4.72 -12.51
C LEU A 39 -10.38 6.06 -12.81
N ASP A 40 -11.40 6.05 -13.65
CA ASP A 40 -12.26 7.22 -13.90
C ASP A 40 -13.43 7.29 -12.92
N ASP A 41 -13.49 6.37 -11.95
CA ASP A 41 -14.57 6.34 -10.96
C ASP A 41 -14.70 7.67 -10.24
N ARG A 42 -15.93 8.13 -10.12
CA ARG A 42 -16.25 9.44 -9.56
C ARG A 42 -15.90 9.53 -8.07
N GLN A 43 -16.16 8.45 -7.35
CA GLN A 43 -15.87 8.40 -5.90
C GLN A 43 -14.37 8.38 -5.63
N LEU A 44 -13.61 7.71 -6.50
CA LEU A 44 -12.16 7.68 -6.41
C LEU A 44 -11.61 9.12 -6.57
N LYS A 45 -12.03 9.81 -7.63
CA LYS A 45 -11.54 11.16 -7.92
C LYS A 45 -11.96 12.16 -6.85
N ARG A 46 -13.18 12.03 -6.33
CA ARG A 46 -13.67 12.90 -5.28
C ARG A 46 -12.85 12.73 -3.98
N ALA A 47 -12.54 11.49 -3.62
CA ALA A 47 -11.71 11.22 -2.44
C ALA A 47 -10.31 11.79 -2.62
N GLY A 48 -9.79 11.81 -3.83
CA GLY A 48 -8.51 12.43 -4.17
C GLY A 48 -8.55 13.95 -4.24
N LEU A 49 -9.70 14.58 -4.00
CA LEU A 49 -9.90 16.05 -4.05
C LEU A 49 -9.39 16.65 -5.36
N ASP A 50 -9.66 15.97 -6.47
CA ASP A 50 -9.23 16.39 -7.81
C ASP A 50 -7.71 16.40 -8.01
N TYR A 51 -6.93 15.90 -7.05
CA TYR A 51 -5.48 15.75 -7.23
C TYR A 51 -5.09 14.46 -7.94
N TRP A 52 -6.07 13.59 -8.22
CA TRP A 52 -5.81 12.28 -8.80
C TRP A 52 -4.94 12.33 -10.06
N ASP A 53 -5.19 13.30 -10.93
CA ASP A 53 -4.44 13.42 -12.17
C ASP A 53 -2.97 13.77 -11.98
N GLU A 54 -2.59 14.22 -10.78
CA GLU A 54 -1.22 14.57 -10.45
C GLU A 54 -0.46 13.41 -9.79
N VAL A 55 -1.17 12.34 -9.41
CA VAL A 55 -0.56 11.18 -8.75
C VAL A 55 0.19 10.34 -9.78
N ASP A 56 1.39 9.91 -9.44
CA ASP A 56 2.13 8.96 -10.27
C ASP A 56 1.54 7.56 -10.00
N VAL A 57 0.63 7.15 -10.88
CA VAL A 57 -0.07 5.86 -10.78
C VAL A 57 0.46 4.90 -11.83
N ARG A 58 0.81 3.70 -11.41
CA ARG A 58 1.27 2.64 -12.31
C ARG A 58 0.41 1.39 -12.10
N GLU A 59 -0.08 0.81 -13.19
CA GLU A 59 -0.93 -0.36 -13.14
C GLU A 59 -0.16 -1.62 -13.53
N TRP A 60 -0.49 -2.70 -12.86
CA TRP A 60 0.14 -3.99 -13.07
C TRP A 60 -0.92 -5.08 -13.13
N SER A 61 -0.71 -6.08 -13.97
CA SER A 61 -1.67 -7.18 -14.10
C SER A 61 -1.56 -8.17 -12.93
N SER A 62 -0.40 -8.24 -12.28
CA SER A 62 -0.19 -9.14 -11.14
C SER A 62 0.94 -8.62 -10.25
N LEU A 63 0.95 -9.09 -9.00
CA LEU A 63 2.03 -8.77 -8.07
C LEU A 63 3.35 -9.35 -8.57
N ASP A 64 3.31 -10.54 -9.18
CA ASP A 64 4.52 -11.16 -9.74
C ASP A 64 5.14 -10.30 -10.84
N GLU A 65 4.32 -9.70 -11.69
CA GLU A 65 4.79 -8.79 -12.72
C GLU A 65 5.51 -7.58 -12.10
N LEU A 66 4.89 -6.98 -11.11
CA LEU A 66 5.48 -5.84 -10.41
C LEU A 66 6.82 -6.22 -9.77
N ARG A 67 6.88 -7.37 -9.11
CA ARG A 67 8.10 -7.81 -8.44
C ARG A 67 9.21 -8.13 -9.42
N ARG A 68 8.90 -8.74 -10.55
CA ARG A 68 9.91 -9.03 -11.58
C ARG A 68 10.49 -7.74 -12.16
N ALA A 69 9.65 -6.73 -12.36
CA ALA A 69 10.10 -5.44 -12.88
C ALA A 69 10.96 -4.68 -11.87
N ASN A 70 10.92 -5.06 -10.60
CA ASN A 70 11.66 -4.42 -9.51
C ASN A 70 12.40 -5.45 -8.67
N ALA A 71 13.13 -6.33 -9.33
CA ALA A 71 13.71 -7.52 -8.71
C ALA A 71 14.69 -7.22 -7.57
N SER A 72 15.38 -6.08 -7.60
CA SER A 72 16.34 -5.71 -6.57
C SER A 72 15.72 -4.86 -5.45
N ALA A 73 14.44 -4.51 -5.56
CA ALA A 73 13.78 -3.67 -4.58
C ALA A 73 13.38 -4.46 -3.33
N ARG A 74 13.22 -3.73 -2.22
CA ARG A 74 12.75 -4.31 -0.97
C ARG A 74 11.24 -4.13 -0.88
N PHE A 75 10.54 -5.22 -0.55
CA PHE A 75 9.09 -5.22 -0.39
C PHE A 75 8.72 -5.56 1.04
N PHE A 76 7.80 -4.80 1.62
CA PHE A 76 7.17 -5.10 2.90
C PHE A 76 5.69 -5.35 2.68
N TYR A 77 5.11 -6.23 3.47
CA TYR A 77 3.72 -6.67 3.30
C TYR A 77 2.95 -6.46 4.59
N LEU A 78 1.93 -5.62 4.55
CA LEU A 78 1.10 -5.37 5.73
C LEU A 78 0.07 -6.47 5.92
N THR A 79 0.01 -7.02 7.12
CA THR A 79 -0.94 -8.08 7.45
C THR A 79 -1.22 -8.07 8.95
N THR A 80 -2.38 -8.62 9.33
CA THR A 80 -2.69 -8.85 10.75
C THR A 80 -2.15 -10.19 11.23
N LYS A 81 -1.53 -10.98 10.35
CA LYS A 81 -1.09 -12.35 10.62
C LYS A 81 0.39 -12.47 10.98
N THR A 82 0.99 -11.40 11.47
CA THR A 82 2.37 -11.40 11.93
C THR A 82 2.45 -10.62 13.23
N THR A 83 3.55 -10.79 13.95
CA THR A 83 3.80 -10.08 15.21
C THR A 83 4.85 -8.99 15.08
N GLN A 84 5.45 -8.80 13.89
CA GLN A 84 6.47 -7.79 13.68
C GLN A 84 5.83 -6.41 13.48
N PRO A 85 5.94 -5.49 14.46
CA PRO A 85 5.34 -4.16 14.29
C PRO A 85 6.04 -3.35 13.20
N TYR A 86 5.25 -2.55 12.48
CA TYR A 86 5.78 -1.71 11.40
C TYR A 86 6.86 -0.73 11.92
N PHE A 87 6.76 -0.28 13.15
CA PHE A 87 7.68 0.73 13.70
C PHE A 87 9.02 0.14 14.13
N LYS A 88 9.18 -1.17 14.11
CA LYS A 88 10.47 -1.82 14.40
C LYS A 88 11.27 -2.14 13.15
N VAL A 89 10.70 -1.91 11.99
CA VAL A 89 11.38 -2.13 10.73
C VAL A 89 12.11 -0.84 10.33
N ARG A 90 13.32 -0.97 9.81
CA ARG A 90 14.04 0.18 9.27
C ARG A 90 13.77 0.27 7.78
N PHE A 91 12.98 1.26 7.39
CA PHE A 91 12.67 1.49 5.99
C PHE A 91 13.80 2.24 5.30
N GLN A 92 13.95 2.00 4.01
CA GLN A 92 14.93 2.67 3.16
C GLN A 92 14.21 3.37 2.01
N PRO A 93 14.79 4.44 1.45
CA PRO A 93 14.17 5.10 0.31
C PRO A 93 13.86 4.10 -0.80
N ARG A 94 12.72 4.27 -1.45
CA ARG A 94 12.22 3.45 -2.56
C ARG A 94 11.72 2.06 -2.16
N ASP A 95 11.64 1.76 -0.86
CA ASP A 95 11.00 0.52 -0.42
C ASP A 95 9.56 0.47 -0.91
N PHE A 96 9.07 -0.74 -1.15
CA PHE A 96 7.70 -0.99 -1.55
C PHE A 96 6.90 -1.42 -0.32
N LEU A 97 5.81 -0.69 -0.07
CA LEU A 97 4.90 -0.95 1.05
C LEU A 97 3.62 -1.53 0.45
N THR A 98 3.37 -2.80 0.68
CA THR A 98 2.33 -3.57 -0.01
C THR A 98 1.15 -3.85 0.91
N PHE A 99 -0.05 -3.52 0.43
CA PHE A 99 -1.31 -3.65 1.16
C PHE A 99 -2.30 -4.47 0.34
N GLY A 100 -3.11 -5.27 1.03
CA GLY A 100 -4.07 -6.15 0.39
C GLY A 100 -5.47 -5.57 0.26
N ARG A 101 -6.41 -6.44 -0.14
CA ARG A 101 -7.82 -6.09 -0.27
C ARG A 101 -8.39 -5.63 1.06
N GLU A 102 -9.37 -4.74 1.00
CA GLU A 102 -10.05 -4.26 2.20
C GLU A 102 -10.73 -5.38 2.97
N THR A 103 -11.27 -6.39 2.28
CA THR A 103 -12.00 -7.48 2.92
C THR A 103 -11.13 -8.66 3.35
N LYS A 104 -10.14 -9.04 2.54
CA LYS A 104 -9.38 -10.27 2.76
C LYS A 104 -7.89 -10.08 3.01
N GLY A 105 -7.38 -8.86 2.83
CA GLY A 105 -5.96 -8.62 2.93
C GLY A 105 -5.17 -9.26 1.79
N LEU A 106 -3.90 -9.51 2.01
CA LEU A 106 -3.04 -10.14 1.02
C LEU A 106 -3.26 -11.65 0.97
N PRO A 107 -3.05 -12.27 -0.21
CA PRO A 107 -3.17 -13.74 -0.33
C PRO A 107 -2.22 -14.46 0.62
N GLU A 108 -2.68 -15.58 1.18
CA GLU A 108 -1.87 -16.41 2.08
C GLU A 108 -0.52 -16.78 1.48
N ARG A 109 -0.50 -17.12 0.20
CA ARG A 109 0.73 -17.51 -0.49
C ARG A 109 1.77 -16.40 -0.43
N VAL A 110 1.34 -15.15 -0.64
CA VAL A 110 2.24 -14.00 -0.61
C VAL A 110 2.86 -13.85 0.77
N LEU A 111 2.04 -14.00 1.81
CA LEU A 111 2.51 -13.86 3.19
C LEU A 111 3.48 -14.98 3.56
N GLU A 112 3.17 -16.21 3.18
CA GLU A 112 4.04 -17.36 3.48
C GLU A 112 5.39 -17.27 2.80
N GLU A 113 5.42 -16.81 1.55
CA GLU A 113 6.65 -16.66 0.80
C GLU A 113 7.52 -15.50 1.30
N ASN A 114 6.95 -14.59 2.10
CA ASN A 114 7.63 -13.36 2.50
C ASN A 114 7.50 -13.07 4.00
N ARG A 115 7.51 -14.11 4.82
CA ARG A 115 7.27 -13.98 6.27
C ARG A 115 8.15 -12.94 6.96
N GLU A 116 9.42 -12.90 6.61
CA GLU A 116 10.36 -11.97 7.24
C GLU A 116 10.09 -10.51 6.91
N SER A 117 9.37 -10.28 5.81
CA SER A 117 9.03 -8.94 5.34
C SER A 117 7.60 -8.56 5.69
N CYS A 118 6.88 -9.38 6.43
CA CYS A 118 5.52 -9.06 6.87
C CYS A 118 5.58 -8.18 8.10
N ILE A 119 4.75 -7.14 8.11
CA ILE A 119 4.66 -6.18 9.20
C ILE A 119 3.20 -5.96 9.57
N THR A 120 2.98 -5.49 10.80
CA THR A 120 1.62 -5.26 11.29
C THR A 120 1.52 -3.95 12.04
N ILE A 121 0.29 -3.44 12.12
CA ILE A 121 -0.05 -2.32 12.99
C ILE A 121 -0.69 -2.94 14.23
N PRO A 122 -0.07 -2.85 15.42
CA PRO A 122 -0.65 -3.42 16.64
C PRO A 122 -2.00 -2.78 16.93
N MET A 123 -2.99 -3.61 17.24
CA MET A 123 -4.37 -3.15 17.48
C MET A 123 -5.02 -3.90 18.63
N HIS A 124 -6.04 -3.27 19.20
CA HIS A 124 -6.92 -3.89 20.20
C HIS A 124 -8.37 -3.72 19.76
N GLY A 125 -9.18 -4.74 19.96
CA GLY A 125 -10.62 -4.66 19.80
C GLY A 125 -11.16 -4.52 18.39
N THR A 126 -10.31 -4.57 17.38
CA THR A 126 -10.74 -4.55 16.00
C THR A 126 -9.85 -5.46 15.16
N ARG A 127 -10.37 -5.91 14.02
CA ARG A 127 -9.64 -6.85 13.15
C ARG A 127 -8.76 -6.14 12.13
N SER A 128 -9.16 -4.95 11.70
CA SER A 128 -8.46 -4.24 10.65
C SER A 128 -8.79 -2.76 10.73
N LEU A 129 -7.97 -1.96 10.07
CA LEU A 129 -8.19 -0.54 9.89
C LEU A 129 -8.64 -0.28 8.46
N ASN A 130 -9.27 0.86 8.24
CA ASN A 130 -9.52 1.34 6.89
C ASN A 130 -8.20 1.35 6.10
N LEU A 131 -8.25 0.95 4.85
CA LEU A 131 -7.05 0.80 4.02
C LEU A 131 -6.23 2.08 3.96
N ALA A 132 -6.86 3.22 3.66
CA ALA A 132 -6.12 4.49 3.56
C ALA A 132 -5.49 4.88 4.90
N THR A 133 -6.18 4.58 6.02
CA THR A 133 -5.63 4.82 7.35
C THR A 133 -4.39 3.96 7.58
N ALA A 134 -4.44 2.69 7.23
CA ALA A 134 -3.29 1.80 7.38
C ALA A 134 -2.12 2.27 6.54
N VAL A 135 -2.37 2.68 5.30
CA VAL A 135 -1.33 3.22 4.42
C VAL A 135 -0.71 4.48 5.04
N ALA A 136 -1.53 5.38 5.57
CA ALA A 136 -1.02 6.62 6.17
C ALA A 136 -0.09 6.32 7.34
N ILE A 137 -0.48 5.40 8.21
CA ILE A 137 0.34 5.05 9.38
C ILE A 137 1.72 4.56 8.97
N VAL A 138 1.76 3.59 8.06
CA VAL A 138 3.03 2.96 7.64
C VAL A 138 3.87 3.91 6.79
N LEU A 139 3.23 4.59 5.84
CA LEU A 139 3.93 5.50 4.93
C LEU A 139 4.58 6.66 5.68
N PHE A 140 3.85 7.27 6.63
CA PHE A 140 4.40 8.41 7.36
C PHE A 140 5.44 7.99 8.40
N GLU A 141 5.38 6.78 8.91
CA GLU A 141 6.48 6.27 9.72
C GLU A 141 7.74 6.08 8.86
N ALA A 142 7.59 5.54 7.67
CA ALA A 142 8.72 5.40 6.75
C ALA A 142 9.33 6.75 6.41
N MET A 143 8.47 7.76 6.18
CA MET A 143 8.93 9.13 5.92
C MET A 143 9.64 9.73 7.12
N ARG A 144 9.10 9.51 8.32
CA ARG A 144 9.71 10.01 9.55
C ARG A 144 11.14 9.48 9.70
N GLN A 145 11.34 8.21 9.42
CA GLN A 145 12.66 7.59 9.54
C GLN A 145 13.67 8.23 8.61
N GLN A 146 13.26 8.69 7.42
CA GLN A 146 14.17 9.32 6.47
C GLN A 146 14.59 10.73 6.90
N ARG A 147 13.79 11.37 7.71
CA ARG A 147 14.11 12.72 8.21
C ARG A 147 15.11 12.69 9.37
N GLY A 148 15.30 11.52 9.92
CA GLY A 148 16.26 11.29 10.92
C GLY A 148 16.31 11.38 12.14
#